data_8a55c362864b181448553b0f64d2c595
#
_entry.id   8a55c362864b181448553b0f64d2c595
#
_cell.length_a   1.000
_cell.length_b   1.000
_cell.length_c   1.000
_cell.angle_alpha   90.00
_cell.angle_beta   90.00
_cell.angle_gamma   90.00
#
_symmetry.space_group_name_H-M   'P 1'
#
loop_
_entity.id
_entity.type
_entity.pdbx_description
1 polymer ?
#
loop_
_entity_poly.entity_id
_entity_poly.type
_entity_poly.pdbx_seq_one_letter_code
_entity_poly.pdbx_strand_id
1 'polypeptide(L)'
;MQVQPYLFFDNCCQEAVEFYQTALGAEVTMLMHYKDGPEAPPPGMENKVMHASFKIGDSIVMASDDCASKQTGFTGFSLSLAVADEAEAARTFGALAIGGEIRMPLAKTFWSPRFGMVADRFGVLWMINTVS
;
A
#
# COMPACT_ATOMS: atom_id res chain seq x y z
N MET A 1 -22.44 -4.31 -2.52
CA MET A 1 -21.25 -5.07 -2.95
C MET A 1 -20.07 -4.13 -3.06
N GLN A 2 -18.91 -4.51 -2.52
CA GLN A 2 -17.69 -3.71 -2.58
C GLN A 2 -16.51 -4.62 -2.93
N VAL A 3 -15.56 -4.08 -3.70
CA VAL A 3 -14.28 -4.73 -3.92
C VAL A 3 -13.21 -3.89 -3.24
N GLN A 4 -12.47 -4.49 -2.33
CA GLN A 4 -11.43 -3.78 -1.58
C GLN A 4 -10.14 -4.60 -1.62
N PRO A 5 -8.98 -3.94 -1.85
CA PRO A 5 -7.72 -4.67 -1.83
C PRO A 5 -7.38 -5.15 -0.42
N TYR A 6 -6.83 -6.35 -0.35
CA TYR A 6 -6.27 -6.91 0.87
C TYR A 6 -4.84 -7.34 0.58
N LEU A 7 -3.89 -6.77 1.29
CA LEU A 7 -2.47 -6.98 1.04
C LEU A 7 -1.87 -7.89 2.11
N PHE A 8 -1.21 -8.94 1.68
CA PHE A 8 -0.51 -9.84 2.59
C PHE A 8 0.98 -9.52 2.56
N PHE A 9 1.49 -9.05 3.68
CA PHE A 9 2.90 -8.72 3.82
C PHE A 9 3.66 -9.85 4.51
N ASP A 10 4.96 -9.92 4.26
CA ASP A 10 5.84 -10.88 4.91
C ASP A 10 6.54 -10.20 6.09
N ASN A 11 5.88 -10.21 7.25
CA ASN A 11 6.39 -9.68 8.52
C ASN A 11 6.67 -8.18 8.55
N CYS A 12 6.17 -7.40 7.59
CA CYS A 12 6.44 -5.97 7.50
C CYS A 12 5.17 -5.12 7.37
N CYS A 13 4.01 -5.66 7.72
CA CYS A 13 2.73 -4.96 7.56
C CYS A 13 2.69 -3.64 8.32
N GLN A 14 3.12 -3.61 9.57
CA GLN A 14 3.08 -2.39 10.36
C GLN A 14 3.97 -1.31 9.76
N GLU A 15 5.17 -1.68 9.33
CA GLU A 15 6.09 -0.75 8.67
C GLU A 15 5.48 -0.20 7.37
N ALA A 16 4.81 -1.07 6.61
CA ALA A 16 4.17 -0.66 5.37
C ALA A 16 3.03 0.33 5.64
N VAL A 17 2.18 0.05 6.62
CA VAL A 17 1.08 0.95 6.99
C VAL A 17 1.62 2.31 7.43
N GLU A 18 2.66 2.33 8.25
CA GLU A 18 3.30 3.57 8.69
C GLU A 18 3.91 4.34 7.51
N PHE A 19 4.49 3.62 6.57
CA PHE A 19 5.01 4.22 5.35
C PHE A 19 3.90 4.89 4.54
N TYR A 20 2.75 4.24 4.39
CA TYR A 20 1.63 4.81 3.65
C TYR A 20 1.01 6.00 4.37
N GLN A 21 1.05 6.02 5.70
CA GLN A 21 0.63 7.21 6.45
C GLN A 21 1.49 8.41 6.08
N THR A 22 2.79 8.22 6.02
CA THR A 22 3.74 9.30 5.67
C THR A 22 3.67 9.66 4.20
N ALA A 23 3.66 8.68 3.32
CA ALA A 23 3.74 8.90 1.88
C ALA A 23 2.44 9.40 1.27
N LEU A 24 1.31 8.89 1.73
CA LEU A 24 0.00 9.12 1.11
C LEU A 24 -1.01 9.78 2.05
N GLY A 25 -0.63 10.04 3.29
CA GLY A 25 -1.59 10.55 4.26
C GLY A 25 -2.64 9.52 4.64
N ALA A 26 -2.31 8.24 4.57
CA ALA A 26 -3.25 7.19 4.92
C ALA A 26 -3.70 7.33 6.37
N GLU A 27 -4.98 7.04 6.60
CA GLU A 27 -5.58 7.10 7.93
C GLU A 27 -5.91 5.69 8.39
N VAL A 28 -5.25 5.25 9.46
CA VAL A 28 -5.47 3.92 10.02
C VAL A 28 -6.79 3.92 10.77
N THR A 29 -7.72 3.07 10.35
CA THR A 29 -9.02 2.93 11.01
C THR A 29 -9.05 1.77 11.98
N MET A 30 -8.18 0.78 11.77
CA MET A 30 -8.06 -0.38 12.67
C MET A 30 -6.68 -1.00 12.48
N LEU A 31 -6.06 -1.40 13.58
CA LEU A 31 -4.83 -2.20 13.53
C LEU A 31 -4.83 -3.12 14.74
N MET A 32 -4.77 -4.42 14.49
CA MET A 32 -4.79 -5.44 15.53
C MET A 32 -3.59 -6.37 15.36
N HIS A 33 -2.87 -6.57 16.43
CA HIS A 33 -1.76 -7.52 16.45
C HIS A 33 -2.29 -8.92 16.80
N TYR A 34 -1.51 -9.96 16.48
CA TYR A 34 -1.93 -11.33 16.78
C TYR A 34 -2.18 -11.55 18.27
N LYS A 35 -1.39 -10.89 19.13
CA LYS A 35 -1.56 -11.00 20.60
C LYS A 35 -2.88 -10.43 21.09
N ASP A 36 -3.51 -9.55 20.31
CA ASP A 36 -4.77 -8.90 20.68
C ASP A 36 -5.99 -9.72 20.25
N GLY A 37 -5.78 -10.81 19.52
CA GLY A 37 -6.85 -11.65 19.03
C GLY A 37 -7.34 -12.63 20.09
N PRO A 38 -8.45 -13.35 19.79
CA PRO A 38 -9.05 -14.28 20.76
C PRO A 38 -8.26 -15.57 20.94
N GLU A 39 -7.38 -15.88 20.01
CA GLU A 39 -6.59 -17.12 20.08
C GLU A 39 -5.13 -16.81 20.39
N ALA A 40 -4.43 -17.83 20.91
CA ALA A 40 -3.00 -17.69 21.17
C ALA A 40 -2.26 -17.45 19.86
N PRO A 41 -1.38 -16.44 19.79
CA PRO A 41 -0.65 -16.16 18.56
C PRO A 41 0.32 -17.29 18.21
N PRO A 42 0.59 -17.51 16.91
CA PRO A 42 1.66 -18.40 16.51
C PRO A 42 2.98 -17.95 17.12
N PRO A 43 3.92 -18.85 17.43
CA PRO A 43 5.21 -18.47 18.00
C PRO A 43 5.93 -17.44 17.13
N GLY A 44 6.38 -16.35 17.75
CA GLY A 44 7.08 -15.29 17.05
C GLY A 44 6.20 -14.28 16.34
N MET A 45 4.88 -14.45 16.38
CA MET A 45 3.93 -13.59 15.68
C MET A 45 3.18 -12.62 16.58
N GLU A 46 3.47 -12.61 17.87
CA GLU A 46 2.72 -11.82 18.87
C GLU A 46 2.58 -10.36 18.47
N ASN A 47 3.66 -9.77 17.96
CA ASN A 47 3.70 -8.36 17.60
C ASN A 47 3.48 -8.09 16.11
N LYS A 48 3.11 -9.12 15.34
CA LYS A 48 2.79 -8.96 13.93
C LYS A 48 1.33 -8.57 13.77
N VAL A 49 1.00 -7.99 12.62
CA VAL A 49 -0.36 -7.49 12.36
C VAL A 49 -1.25 -8.63 11.90
N MET A 50 -2.29 -8.90 12.68
CA MET A 50 -3.32 -9.88 12.33
C MET A 50 -4.29 -9.28 11.31
N HIS A 51 -4.62 -8.01 11.46
CA HIS A 51 -5.49 -7.29 10.53
C HIS A 51 -5.30 -5.79 10.68
N ALA A 52 -5.25 -5.10 9.56
CA ALA A 52 -5.23 -3.65 9.53
C ALA A 52 -6.18 -3.15 8.45
N SER A 53 -6.77 -2.00 8.70
CA SER A 53 -7.61 -1.31 7.72
C SER A 53 -7.21 0.16 7.72
N PHE A 54 -7.02 0.73 6.55
CA PHE A 54 -6.64 2.13 6.43
C PHE A 54 -7.27 2.75 5.19
N LYS A 55 -7.49 4.06 5.28
CA LYS A 55 -8.09 4.82 4.19
C LYS A 55 -7.02 5.61 3.46
N ILE A 56 -7.06 5.55 2.14
CA ILE A 56 -6.30 6.42 1.26
C ILE A 56 -7.34 7.23 0.51
N GLY A 57 -7.48 8.52 0.86
CA GLY A 57 -8.63 9.29 0.39
C GLY A 57 -9.91 8.63 0.87
N ASP A 58 -10.78 8.28 -0.07
CA ASP A 58 -12.05 7.61 0.23
C ASP A 58 -11.96 6.08 0.12
N SER A 59 -10.83 5.56 -0.28
CA SER A 59 -10.66 4.13 -0.53
C SER A 59 -10.14 3.41 0.70
N ILE A 60 -10.69 2.24 0.98
CA ILE A 60 -10.26 1.40 2.09
C ILE A 60 -9.37 0.29 1.57
N VAL A 61 -8.21 0.15 2.18
CA VAL A 61 -7.26 -0.93 1.91
C VAL A 61 -7.07 -1.71 3.21
N MET A 62 -7.04 -3.01 3.10
CA MET A 62 -6.80 -3.89 4.24
C MET A 62 -5.48 -4.62 4.09
N ALA A 63 -4.90 -5.04 5.19
CA ALA A 63 -3.62 -5.70 5.17
C ALA A 63 -3.39 -6.53 6.41
N SER A 64 -2.45 -7.46 6.31
CA SER A 64 -1.97 -8.22 7.46
C SER A 64 -0.61 -8.81 7.15
N ASP A 65 0.03 -9.34 8.19
CA ASP A 65 1.18 -10.21 8.02
C ASP A 65 0.67 -11.63 7.86
N ASP A 66 1.05 -12.27 6.76
CA ASP A 66 0.62 -13.63 6.48
C ASP A 66 1.59 -14.62 7.11
N CYS A 67 1.15 -15.28 8.17
CA CYS A 67 1.97 -16.28 8.86
C CYS A 67 1.88 -17.66 8.24
N ALA A 68 0.89 -17.90 7.39
CA ALA A 68 0.65 -19.21 6.81
C ALA A 68 1.31 -19.37 5.44
N SER A 69 1.46 -18.29 4.71
CA SER A 69 2.06 -18.29 3.37
C SER A 69 3.50 -17.85 3.46
N LYS A 70 4.34 -18.41 2.61
CA LYS A 70 5.73 -17.97 2.45
C LYS A 70 5.89 -17.10 1.24
N GLN A 71 4.80 -16.63 0.69
CA GLN A 71 4.83 -15.79 -0.49
C GLN A 71 5.39 -14.42 -0.14
N THR A 72 6.32 -13.96 -0.95
CA THR A 72 6.98 -12.69 -0.77
C THR A 72 6.83 -11.88 -2.05
N GLY A 73 5.80 -11.08 -2.13
CA GLY A 73 5.68 -10.19 -3.26
C GLY A 73 4.26 -10.05 -3.77
N PHE A 74 4.08 -9.02 -4.57
CA PHE A 74 2.81 -8.63 -5.14
C PHE A 74 2.98 -8.58 -6.65
N THR A 75 2.46 -9.57 -7.35
CA THR A 75 2.63 -9.67 -8.80
C THR A 75 1.27 -9.78 -9.49
N GLY A 76 1.22 -9.28 -10.73
CA GLY A 76 0.04 -9.44 -11.56
C GLY A 76 -1.05 -8.42 -11.31
N PHE A 77 -0.82 -7.42 -10.45
CA PHE A 77 -1.79 -6.35 -10.20
C PHE A 77 -1.08 -5.11 -9.69
N SER A 78 -1.81 -4.01 -9.62
CA SER A 78 -1.32 -2.77 -9.05
C SER A 78 -2.46 -2.05 -8.34
N LEU A 79 -2.10 -1.12 -7.44
CA LEU A 79 -3.05 -0.19 -6.87
C LEU A 79 -2.93 1.12 -7.64
N SER A 80 -4.05 1.64 -8.12
CA SER A 80 -4.06 2.84 -8.93
C SER A 80 -4.56 4.02 -8.12
N LEU A 81 -3.74 5.08 -8.05
CA LEU A 81 -4.09 6.33 -7.39
C LEU A 81 -4.49 7.35 -8.44
N ALA A 82 -5.73 7.83 -8.35
CA ALA A 82 -6.19 8.95 -9.14
C ALA A 82 -6.01 10.20 -8.30
N VAL A 83 -5.16 11.11 -8.75
CA VAL A 83 -4.84 12.34 -8.02
C VAL A 83 -5.35 13.56 -8.78
N ALA A 84 -5.56 14.65 -8.04
CA ALA A 84 -6.25 15.82 -8.58
C ALA A 84 -5.41 16.62 -9.58
N ASP A 85 -4.09 16.72 -9.36
CA ASP A 85 -3.24 17.56 -10.18
C ASP A 85 -1.82 17.01 -10.28
N GLU A 86 -1.02 17.68 -11.12
CA GLU A 86 0.36 17.25 -11.36
C GLU A 86 1.27 17.41 -10.15
N ALA A 87 1.01 18.39 -9.30
CA ALA A 87 1.80 18.58 -8.07
C ALA A 87 1.58 17.43 -7.09
N GLU A 88 0.34 17.00 -6.92
CA GLU A 88 0.03 15.85 -6.08
C GLU A 88 0.62 14.58 -6.66
N ALA A 89 0.56 14.41 -7.99
CA ALA A 89 1.15 13.27 -8.65
C ALA A 89 2.66 13.20 -8.39
N ALA A 90 3.37 14.32 -8.52
CA ALA A 90 4.81 14.35 -8.27
C ALA A 90 5.14 14.03 -6.82
N ARG A 91 4.37 14.56 -5.87
CA ARG A 91 4.59 14.35 -4.45
C ARG A 91 4.36 12.89 -4.05
N THR A 92 3.23 12.32 -4.45
CA THR A 92 2.89 10.94 -4.08
C THR A 92 3.82 9.94 -4.77
N PHE A 93 4.12 10.17 -6.04
CA PHE A 93 5.02 9.32 -6.80
C PHE A 93 6.42 9.32 -6.17
N GLY A 94 6.95 10.50 -5.86
CA GLY A 94 8.26 10.62 -5.24
C GLY A 94 8.33 9.96 -3.87
N ALA A 95 7.27 10.12 -3.06
CA ALA A 95 7.22 9.51 -1.73
C ALA A 95 7.17 7.98 -1.81
N LEU A 96 6.38 7.43 -2.71
CA LEU A 96 6.29 5.98 -2.89
C LEU A 96 7.59 5.39 -3.44
N ALA A 97 8.35 6.18 -4.19
CA ALA A 97 9.60 5.70 -4.79
C ALA A 97 10.74 5.57 -3.78
N ILE A 98 10.62 6.16 -2.59
CA ILE A 98 11.68 6.10 -1.58
C ILE A 98 11.91 4.64 -1.15
N GLY A 99 13.11 4.13 -1.43
CA GLY A 99 13.46 2.74 -1.14
C GLY A 99 12.84 1.74 -2.10
N GLY A 100 12.09 2.20 -3.08
CA GLY A 100 11.44 1.36 -4.08
C GLY A 100 12.10 1.44 -5.44
N GLU A 101 11.34 1.09 -6.46
CA GLU A 101 11.84 1.03 -7.84
C GLU A 101 10.85 1.69 -8.79
N ILE A 102 11.30 2.69 -9.53
CA ILE A 102 10.50 3.32 -10.57
C ILE A 102 10.42 2.37 -11.76
N ARG A 103 9.20 1.95 -12.11
CA ARG A 103 8.95 1.08 -13.25
C ARG A 103 8.68 1.87 -14.52
N MET A 104 7.93 2.97 -14.39
CA MET A 104 7.65 3.87 -15.49
C MET A 104 7.69 5.28 -14.92
N PRO A 105 8.64 6.13 -15.36
CA PRO A 105 8.74 7.50 -14.84
C PRO A 105 7.45 8.28 -15.07
N LEU A 106 7.17 9.19 -14.15
CA LEU A 106 6.00 10.05 -14.25
C LEU A 106 6.12 10.97 -15.46
N ALA A 107 5.18 10.86 -16.39
CA ALA A 107 5.22 11.59 -17.66
C ALA A 107 3.83 11.76 -18.23
N LYS A 108 3.71 12.70 -19.16
CA LYS A 108 2.46 12.89 -19.90
C LYS A 108 2.22 11.75 -20.86
N THR A 109 0.98 11.28 -20.91
CA THR A 109 0.54 10.28 -21.87
C THR A 109 -0.64 10.86 -22.66
N PHE A 110 -1.17 10.09 -23.65
CA PHE A 110 -2.34 10.59 -24.39
C PHE A 110 -3.63 10.55 -23.56
N TRP A 111 -3.65 9.81 -22.44
CA TRP A 111 -4.84 9.72 -21.60
C TRP A 111 -4.71 10.49 -20.27
N SER A 112 -3.52 10.96 -19.93
CA SER A 112 -3.30 11.60 -18.63
C SER A 112 -2.22 12.69 -18.73
N PRO A 113 -2.40 13.81 -18.03
CA PRO A 113 -1.34 14.84 -17.92
C PRO A 113 -0.08 14.30 -17.24
N ARG A 114 -0.23 13.38 -16.28
CA ARG A 114 0.89 12.71 -15.63
C ARG A 114 0.47 11.28 -15.26
N PHE A 115 1.28 10.34 -15.69
CA PHE A 115 1.09 8.93 -15.40
C PHE A 115 2.45 8.31 -15.10
N GLY A 116 2.50 7.44 -14.10
CA GLY A 116 3.72 6.71 -13.78
C GLY A 116 3.43 5.44 -13.01
N MET A 117 4.42 4.58 -12.92
CA MET A 117 4.33 3.32 -12.19
C MET A 117 5.56 3.18 -11.29
N VAL A 118 5.34 2.78 -10.06
CA VAL A 118 6.40 2.60 -9.08
C VAL A 118 6.08 1.42 -8.18
N ALA A 119 7.09 0.58 -7.92
CA ALA A 119 7.00 -0.44 -6.89
C ALA A 119 7.58 0.16 -5.62
N ASP A 120 6.82 0.17 -4.53
CA ASP A 120 7.31 0.72 -3.29
C ASP A 120 8.33 -0.21 -2.63
N ARG A 121 8.92 0.22 -1.50
CA ARG A 121 9.95 -0.56 -0.84
C ARG A 121 9.49 -1.94 -0.37
N PHE A 122 8.17 -2.13 -0.28
CA PHE A 122 7.59 -3.41 0.14
C PHE A 122 7.17 -4.28 -1.03
N GLY A 123 7.39 -3.80 -2.26
CA GLY A 123 7.07 -4.53 -3.47
C GLY A 123 5.66 -4.33 -4.01
N VAL A 124 4.86 -3.48 -3.40
CA VAL A 124 3.52 -3.17 -3.91
C VAL A 124 3.65 -2.22 -5.10
N LEU A 125 3.02 -2.60 -6.20
CA LEU A 125 3.06 -1.79 -7.43
C LEU A 125 1.93 -0.76 -7.41
N TRP A 126 2.30 0.49 -7.66
CA TRP A 126 1.37 1.62 -7.70
C TRP A 126 1.38 2.25 -9.07
N MET A 127 0.21 2.62 -9.55
CA MET A 127 0.05 3.47 -10.71
C MET A 127 -0.44 4.82 -10.22
N ILE A 128 0.19 5.90 -10.66
CA ILE A 128 -0.22 7.26 -10.31
C ILE A 128 -0.74 7.93 -11.57
N ASN A 129 -1.93 8.49 -11.50
CA ASN A 129 -2.62 9.05 -12.65
C ASN A 129 -3.34 10.33 -12.25
N THR A 130 -3.08 11.43 -12.99
CA THR A 130 -3.87 12.65 -12.82
C THR A 130 -5.13 12.54 -13.66
N VAL A 131 -6.24 13.02 -13.10
CA VAL A 131 -7.56 12.90 -13.74
C VAL A 131 -7.93 14.08 -14.62
N SER A 132 -7.07 15.07 -14.74
CA SER A 132 -7.34 16.24 -15.60
C SER A 132 -6.07 16.79 -16.20
#